data_07f3c26c53c330f6104f5196c960aaa6
#
_entry.id   07f3c26c53c330f6104f5196c960aaa6
#
_cell.length_a   1.000
_cell.length_b   1.000
_cell.length_c   1.000
_cell.angle_alpha   90.00
_cell.angle_beta   90.00
_cell.angle_gamma   90.00
#
_symmetry.space_group_name_H-M   'P 1'
#
loop_
_entity.id
_entity.type
_entity.pdbx_description
1 polymer ?
#
loop_
_entity_poly.entity_id
_entity_poly.type
_entity_poly.pdbx_seq_one_letter_code
_entity_poly.pdbx_strand_id
1 'polypeptide(L)'
;YPGRASADVISAANRYAVTAGFIVNTTSLGMKGDGAIDLDFSVVSAGVVVTDIVYVPLETPFLASAAAHGLRTVDGLGMLLHQAVPGFSRWFGQRPSVTAELRALIEADL
;
A
#
# COMPACT_ATOMS: atom_id res chain seq x y z
N TYR A 1 -17.74 15.20 1.20
CA TYR A 1 -16.74 16.27 1.02
C TYR A 1 -16.78 16.82 -0.40
N PRO A 2 -17.79 17.66 -0.74
CA PRO A 2 -17.91 18.22 -2.09
C PRO A 2 -16.62 18.96 -2.48
N GLY A 3 -16.11 18.70 -3.69
CA GLY A 3 -14.91 19.31 -4.23
C GLY A 3 -13.58 18.80 -3.67
N ARG A 4 -13.60 17.85 -2.70
CA ARG A 4 -12.39 17.25 -2.12
C ARG A 4 -12.20 15.78 -2.47
N ALA A 5 -13.25 15.12 -2.91
CA ALA A 5 -13.22 13.71 -3.31
C ALA A 5 -14.03 13.54 -4.60
N SER A 6 -13.57 12.63 -5.44
CA SER A 6 -14.28 12.17 -6.63
C SER A 6 -14.18 10.66 -6.72
N ALA A 7 -15.13 10.02 -7.39
CA ALA A 7 -15.12 8.59 -7.67
C ALA A 7 -15.20 8.38 -9.17
N ASP A 8 -14.49 7.38 -9.66
CA ASP A 8 -14.49 6.99 -11.07
C ASP A 8 -14.26 5.48 -11.20
N VAL A 9 -14.43 4.94 -12.39
CA VAL A 9 -14.13 3.53 -12.68
C VAL A 9 -12.62 3.31 -12.68
N ILE A 10 -12.18 2.10 -12.30
CA ILE A 10 -10.76 1.76 -12.18
C ILE A 10 -9.99 1.96 -13.50
N SER A 11 -10.64 1.75 -14.64
CA SER A 11 -10.03 1.99 -15.96
C SER A 11 -9.67 3.46 -16.22
N ALA A 12 -10.19 4.41 -15.42
CA ALA A 12 -9.83 5.82 -15.49
C ALA A 12 -8.61 6.18 -14.62
N ALA A 13 -8.04 5.23 -13.88
CA ALA A 13 -6.96 5.48 -12.90
C ALA A 13 -5.74 6.18 -13.53
N ASN A 14 -5.35 5.81 -14.74
CA ASN A 14 -4.22 6.43 -15.44
C ASN A 14 -4.38 7.94 -15.64
N ARG A 15 -5.61 8.43 -15.82
CA ARG A 15 -5.90 9.86 -15.95
C ARG A 15 -5.59 10.65 -14.67
N TYR A 16 -5.82 10.04 -13.51
CA TYR A 16 -5.57 10.64 -12.22
C TYR A 16 -4.12 10.45 -11.75
N ALA A 17 -3.46 9.41 -12.21
CA ALA A 17 -2.08 9.09 -11.84
C ALA A 17 -1.09 10.21 -12.22
N VAL A 18 -1.35 10.92 -13.32
CA VAL A 18 -0.50 12.04 -13.82
C VAL A 18 -0.33 13.16 -12.77
N THR A 19 -1.36 13.44 -11.98
CA THR A 19 -1.38 14.53 -10.99
C THR A 19 -1.33 14.03 -9.55
N ALA A 20 -1.23 12.71 -9.35
CA ALA A 20 -1.22 12.14 -8.03
C ALA A 20 0.06 12.52 -7.26
N GLY A 21 -0.08 12.84 -5.98
CA GLY A 21 1.05 12.97 -5.03
C GLY A 21 1.29 11.70 -4.24
N PHE A 22 0.28 10.83 -4.16
CA PHE A 22 0.31 9.56 -3.47
C PHE A 22 -0.66 8.58 -4.13
N ILE A 23 -0.26 7.35 -4.31
CA ILE A 23 -1.08 6.30 -4.93
C ILE A 23 -1.15 5.11 -3.98
N VAL A 24 -2.35 4.62 -3.72
CA VAL A 24 -2.58 3.47 -2.85
C VAL A 24 -3.51 2.47 -3.50
N ASN A 25 -3.09 1.20 -3.55
CA ASN A 25 -3.98 0.09 -3.84
C ASN A 25 -4.71 -0.32 -2.55
N THR A 26 -6.02 -0.15 -2.54
CA THR A 26 -6.90 -0.60 -1.44
C THR A 26 -7.82 -1.74 -1.85
N THR A 27 -7.56 -2.36 -3.00
CA THR A 27 -8.30 -3.53 -3.48
C THR A 27 -7.63 -4.82 -3.02
N SER A 28 -8.27 -5.94 -3.24
CA SER A 28 -7.68 -7.27 -3.02
C SER A 28 -6.82 -7.76 -4.19
N LEU A 29 -6.72 -7.00 -5.27
CA LEU A 29 -5.90 -7.37 -6.43
C LEU A 29 -4.42 -7.43 -6.05
N GLY A 30 -3.77 -8.52 -6.43
CA GLY A 30 -2.38 -8.82 -6.05
C GLY A 30 -2.26 -9.73 -4.83
N MET A 31 -3.34 -9.95 -4.07
CA MET A 31 -3.37 -10.88 -2.95
C MET A 31 -3.18 -12.32 -3.44
N LYS A 32 -2.23 -13.05 -2.84
CA LYS A 32 -1.90 -14.44 -3.22
C LYS A 32 -1.58 -14.63 -4.71
N GLY A 33 -1.19 -13.56 -5.40
CA GLY A 33 -0.89 -13.61 -6.84
C GLY A 33 -2.11 -13.49 -7.74
N ASP A 34 -3.29 -13.22 -7.22
CA ASP A 34 -4.54 -13.09 -7.98
C ASP A 34 -4.67 -11.67 -8.57
N GLY A 35 -4.40 -11.57 -9.87
CA GLY A 35 -4.58 -10.33 -10.62
C GLY A 35 -3.57 -9.24 -10.28
N ALA A 36 -3.69 -8.13 -10.97
CA ALA A 36 -2.93 -6.91 -10.70
C ALA A 36 -3.74 -5.69 -11.16
N ILE A 37 -3.50 -4.53 -10.54
CA ILE A 37 -4.00 -3.27 -11.09
C ILE A 37 -3.09 -2.88 -12.25
N ASP A 38 -3.69 -2.68 -13.42
CA ASP A 38 -3.01 -2.15 -14.59
C ASP A 38 -2.97 -0.62 -14.51
N LEU A 39 -1.89 -0.09 -13.94
CA LEU A 39 -1.61 1.34 -13.87
C LEU A 39 -0.31 1.63 -14.63
N ASP A 40 -0.38 2.60 -15.53
CA ASP A 40 0.80 3.06 -16.26
C ASP A 40 1.64 4.00 -15.37
N PHE A 41 2.67 3.46 -14.74
CA PHE A 41 3.58 4.22 -13.90
C PHE A 41 4.53 5.14 -14.69
N SER A 42 4.62 5.01 -16.01
CA SER A 42 5.48 5.88 -16.84
C SER A 42 5.01 7.34 -16.85
N VAL A 43 3.72 7.57 -16.58
CA VAL A 43 3.12 8.91 -16.52
C VAL A 43 3.13 9.52 -15.11
N VAL A 44 3.58 8.77 -14.11
CA VAL A 44 3.60 9.19 -12.69
C VAL A 44 4.85 10.00 -12.39
N SER A 45 4.68 11.11 -11.68
CA SER A 45 5.82 11.97 -11.28
C SER A 45 6.77 11.26 -10.32
N ALA A 46 8.09 11.47 -10.49
CA ALA A 46 9.14 10.77 -9.76
C ALA A 46 9.09 10.91 -8.22
N GLY A 47 8.44 11.97 -7.69
CA GLY A 47 8.30 12.19 -6.24
C GLY A 47 7.13 11.44 -5.58
N VAL A 48 6.33 10.73 -6.38
CA VAL A 48 5.14 10.03 -5.88
C VAL A 48 5.53 8.81 -5.07
N VAL A 49 4.82 8.59 -3.95
CA VAL A 49 4.92 7.37 -3.16
C VAL A 49 3.77 6.46 -3.53
N VAL A 50 4.10 5.19 -3.78
CA VAL A 50 3.12 4.14 -4.13
C VAL A 50 3.07 3.12 -3.00
N THR A 51 1.88 2.80 -2.53
CA THR A 51 1.69 1.80 -1.48
C THR A 51 0.58 0.82 -1.84
N ASP A 52 0.68 -0.36 -1.26
CA ASP A 52 -0.33 -1.42 -1.38
C ASP A 52 -0.74 -1.86 0.03
N ILE A 53 -2.03 -2.05 0.27
CA ILE A 53 -2.50 -2.61 1.54
C ILE A 53 -2.34 -4.14 1.59
N VAL A 54 -2.18 -4.79 0.45
CA VAL A 54 -1.82 -6.21 0.37
C VAL A 54 -0.41 -6.39 0.93
N TYR A 55 -0.23 -7.39 1.78
CA TYR A 55 1.06 -7.73 2.41
C TYR A 55 1.47 -9.19 2.21
N VAL A 56 0.67 -9.97 1.51
CA VAL A 56 0.99 -11.33 1.05
C VAL A 56 0.71 -11.42 -0.45
N PRO A 57 1.76 -11.38 -1.29
CA PRO A 57 3.18 -11.20 -0.96
C PRO A 57 3.51 -9.79 -0.49
N LEU A 58 4.68 -9.58 0.15
CA LEU A 58 5.15 -8.23 0.55
C LEU A 58 5.37 -7.33 -0.66
N GLU A 59 6.04 -7.85 -1.70
CA GLU A 59 6.18 -7.17 -2.98
C GLU A 59 5.10 -7.69 -3.92
N THR A 60 4.03 -6.91 -4.06
CA THR A 60 2.98 -7.19 -5.04
C THR A 60 3.42 -6.82 -6.46
N PRO A 61 2.81 -7.38 -7.51
CA PRO A 61 3.06 -6.94 -8.90
C PRO A 61 2.87 -5.43 -9.09
N PHE A 62 1.93 -4.83 -8.37
CA PHE A 62 1.69 -3.38 -8.36
C PHE A 62 2.90 -2.60 -7.84
N LEU A 63 3.45 -3.00 -6.68
CA LEU A 63 4.64 -2.36 -6.11
C LEU A 63 5.90 -2.63 -6.96
N ALA A 64 6.07 -3.85 -7.46
CA ALA A 64 7.19 -4.19 -8.33
C ALA A 64 7.20 -3.34 -9.62
N SER A 65 6.03 -3.13 -10.23
CA SER A 65 5.90 -2.26 -11.41
C SER A 65 6.24 -0.80 -11.07
N ALA A 66 5.78 -0.28 -9.95
CA ALA A 66 6.12 1.08 -9.50
C ALA A 66 7.63 1.24 -9.26
N ALA A 67 8.25 0.25 -8.59
CA ALA A 67 9.69 0.24 -8.33
C ALA A 67 10.52 0.20 -9.63
N ALA A 68 10.08 -0.58 -10.61
CA ALA A 68 10.72 -0.63 -11.93
C ALA A 68 10.74 0.72 -12.65
N HIS A 69 9.80 1.62 -12.34
CA HIS A 69 9.75 2.99 -12.84
C HIS A 69 10.48 4.00 -11.91
N GLY A 70 11.24 3.52 -10.92
CA GLY A 70 12.02 4.35 -10.00
C GLY A 70 11.19 5.07 -8.93
N LEU A 71 9.93 4.68 -8.72
CA LEU A 71 9.07 5.29 -7.72
C LEU A 71 9.36 4.69 -6.33
N ARG A 72 9.14 5.49 -5.31
CA ARG A 72 9.24 5.05 -3.91
C ARG A 72 8.04 4.19 -3.57
N THR A 73 8.27 2.98 -3.07
CA THR A 73 7.21 2.03 -2.69
C THR A 73 7.17 1.78 -1.20
N VAL A 74 5.98 1.47 -0.68
CA VAL A 74 5.74 1.08 0.72
C VAL A 74 4.80 -0.12 0.72
N ASP A 75 5.20 -1.22 1.35
CA ASP A 75 4.38 -2.42 1.50
C ASP A 75 3.27 -2.28 2.56
N GLY A 76 2.32 -3.22 2.54
CA GLY A 76 1.16 -3.22 3.43
C GLY A 76 1.44 -3.71 4.86
N LEU A 77 2.58 -4.34 5.13
CA LEU A 77 2.85 -4.93 6.45
C LEU A 77 2.97 -3.87 7.53
N GLY A 78 3.61 -2.73 7.22
CA GLY A 78 3.70 -1.62 8.17
C GLY A 78 2.32 -1.13 8.61
N MET A 79 1.39 -0.99 7.69
CA MET A 79 0.00 -0.62 8.01
C MET A 79 -0.66 -1.67 8.92
N LEU A 80 -0.52 -2.96 8.61
CA LEU A 80 -1.07 -4.05 9.43
C LEU A 80 -0.57 -3.98 10.87
N LEU A 81 0.73 -3.82 11.08
CA LEU A 81 1.34 -3.77 12.41
C LEU A 81 0.91 -2.53 13.19
N HIS A 82 0.97 -1.36 12.57
CA HIS A 82 0.67 -0.10 13.25
C HIS A 82 -0.82 0.05 13.56
N GLN A 83 -1.73 -0.47 12.73
CA GLN A 83 -3.17 -0.41 12.99
C GLN A 83 -3.58 -1.24 14.22
N ALA A 84 -2.84 -2.30 14.55
CA ALA A 84 -3.13 -3.13 15.72
C ALA A 84 -2.82 -2.44 17.05
N VAL A 85 -1.91 -1.48 17.07
CA VAL A 85 -1.44 -0.80 18.29
C VAL A 85 -2.56 -0.15 19.10
N PRO A 86 -3.49 0.64 18.52
CA PRO A 86 -4.59 1.24 19.28
C PRO A 86 -5.54 0.20 19.88
N GLY A 87 -5.85 -0.84 19.13
CA GLY A 87 -6.73 -1.93 19.61
C GLY A 87 -6.10 -2.66 20.80
N PHE A 88 -4.86 -3.09 20.65
CA PHE A 88 -4.11 -3.75 21.71
C PHE A 88 -4.04 -2.89 22.98
N SER A 89 -3.73 -1.60 22.82
CA SER A 89 -3.65 -0.65 23.93
C SER A 89 -4.98 -0.55 24.70
N ARG A 90 -6.11 -0.54 23.99
CA ARG A 90 -7.44 -0.50 24.62
C ARG A 90 -7.79 -1.79 25.33
N TRP A 91 -7.42 -2.94 24.79
CA TRP A 91 -7.77 -4.24 25.38
C TRP A 91 -6.89 -4.60 26.57
N PHE A 92 -5.61 -4.28 26.51
CA PHE A 92 -4.62 -4.72 27.50
C PHE A 92 -4.04 -3.62 28.39
N GLY A 93 -4.44 -2.36 28.16
CA GLY A 93 -3.95 -1.22 28.95
C GLY A 93 -2.47 -0.87 28.72
N GLN A 94 -1.82 -1.49 27.73
CA GLN A 94 -0.41 -1.28 27.39
C GLN A 94 -0.29 -0.93 25.91
N ARG A 95 0.52 0.08 25.58
CA ARG A 95 0.80 0.46 24.20
C ARG A 95 2.03 -0.28 23.70
N PRO A 96 1.89 -1.25 22.79
CA PRO A 96 3.03 -1.95 22.21
C PRO A 96 3.80 -1.05 21.24
N SER A 97 5.08 -1.35 21.06
CA SER A 97 5.92 -0.76 20.03
C SER A 97 6.01 -1.69 18.82
N VAL A 98 5.93 -1.13 17.63
CA VAL A 98 6.24 -1.86 16.39
C VAL A 98 7.75 -1.75 16.15
N THR A 99 8.47 -2.81 16.51
CA THR A 99 9.93 -2.86 16.38
C THR A 99 10.35 -3.55 15.09
N ALA A 100 11.62 -3.38 14.69
CA ALA A 100 12.19 -4.08 13.55
C ALA A 100 12.21 -5.60 13.77
N GLU A 101 12.42 -6.05 15.01
CA GLU A 101 12.40 -7.46 15.37
C GLU A 101 11.00 -8.07 15.23
N LEU A 102 9.95 -7.35 15.67
CA LEU A 102 8.57 -7.77 15.49
C LEU A 102 8.25 -7.89 13.99
N ARG A 103 8.65 -6.89 13.21
CA ARG A 103 8.44 -6.91 11.76
C ARG A 103 9.13 -8.11 11.12
N ALA A 104 10.40 -8.34 11.44
CA ALA A 104 11.16 -9.47 10.89
C ALA A 104 10.56 -10.84 11.27
N LEU A 105 10.02 -10.95 12.49
CA LEU A 105 9.35 -12.18 12.94
C LEU A 105 8.11 -12.48 12.10
N ILE A 106 7.30 -11.48 11.81
CA ILE A 106 6.10 -11.65 10.97
C ILE A 106 6.49 -11.91 9.51
N GLU A 107 7.51 -11.21 8.97
CA GLU A 107 8.00 -11.44 7.60
C GLU A 107 8.47 -12.88 7.39
N ALA A 108 9.05 -13.51 8.41
CA ALA A 108 9.49 -14.89 8.33
C ALA A 108 8.34 -15.91 8.23
N ASP A 109 7.12 -15.51 8.57
CA ASP A 109 5.91 -16.35 8.54
C ASP A 109 5.05 -16.10 7.28
N LEU A 110 5.37 -15.10 6.48
CA LEU A 110 4.66 -14.76 5.24
C LEU A 110 5.20 -15.56 4.05
#